data_70236e53fd599c91d4fc1dfa5f5c1a0d
#
_entry.id   70236e53fd599c91d4fc1dfa5f5c1a0d
#
_cell.length_a   1.000
_cell.length_b   1.000
_cell.length_c   1.000
_cell.angle_alpha   90.00
_cell.angle_beta   90.00
_cell.angle_gamma   90.00
#
_symmetry.space_group_name_H-M   'P 1'
#
loop_
_entity.id
_entity.type
_entity.pdbx_description
1 polymer ?
#
loop_
_entity_poly.entity_id
_entity_poly.type
_entity_poly.pdbx_seq_one_letter_code
_entity_poly.pdbx_strand_id
1 'polypeptide(L)'
;MKNSTHYRLRALACALLASAAMLGACDDDDPNDDPDPGKKPPVTLTDQIQYDGGDLVGIKSAIYVAEEDGSHTFYLSPTEGLINAEQMKQADDYLRVMVESPKGTVNTASDPFEIEYKDISVKKTTMNDVASVELSADLVTKTRLNLYTYVELKSGKTLIARYQNTCTEERDVELTNQYEIDNRIAALGSVVEWRNVREGNRRFCLYEQEGLTAPEEGAAGVEILLAEELFGTEEIDLATADPAKVQIRCGEFATGAGTTGTLTAKYLTDKFGTIEGLIVALDASKDGKRLRAAYEGTFAGGYAATNTIKVTEPAAGGEAAAAAEA
;
A
#
# COMPACT_ATOMS: atom_id res chain seq x y z
N MET A 1 -54.15 2.83 -36.76
CA MET A 1 -54.08 4.20 -36.22
C MET A 1 -52.73 4.29 -35.53
N LYS A 2 -51.70 4.76 -36.21
CA LYS A 2 -51.08 6.11 -36.15
C LYS A 2 -50.83 6.54 -34.69
N ASN A 3 -49.58 6.55 -34.20
CA ASN A 3 -48.74 7.75 -34.23
C ASN A 3 -47.26 7.47 -33.95
N SER A 4 -46.49 7.86 -34.93
CA SER A 4 -45.05 8.07 -34.90
C SER A 4 -44.75 9.34 -34.10
N THR A 5 -43.71 9.32 -33.22
CA THR A 5 -43.14 10.55 -32.73
C THR A 5 -41.62 10.45 -32.79
N HIS A 6 -41.06 11.14 -33.76
CA HIS A 6 -39.67 11.41 -33.96
C HIS A 6 -39.12 12.29 -32.83
N TYR A 7 -38.11 11.83 -32.08
CA TYR A 7 -37.29 12.73 -31.30
C TYR A 7 -36.00 13.05 -32.06
N ARG A 8 -35.93 14.28 -32.45
CA ARG A 8 -34.76 14.90 -33.14
C ARG A 8 -33.59 14.97 -32.20
N LEU A 9 -32.47 14.36 -32.61
CA LEU A 9 -31.14 14.64 -32.10
C LEU A 9 -30.87 16.15 -32.22
N ARG A 10 -30.71 16.83 -31.09
CA ARG A 10 -30.04 18.12 -31.04
C ARG A 10 -28.65 17.91 -30.49
N ALA A 11 -27.69 17.90 -31.40
CA ALA A 11 -26.26 18.09 -31.07
C ALA A 11 -26.09 19.48 -30.45
N LEU A 12 -25.79 19.54 -29.16
CA LEU A 12 -25.30 20.75 -28.53
C LEU A 12 -23.77 20.68 -28.52
N ALA A 13 -23.17 21.41 -29.45
CA ALA A 13 -21.75 21.71 -29.40
C ALA A 13 -21.55 22.69 -28.25
N CYS A 14 -21.05 22.23 -27.11
CA CYS A 14 -20.52 23.11 -26.08
C CYS A 14 -19.11 23.54 -26.48
N ALA A 15 -19.01 24.75 -26.94
CA ALA A 15 -17.77 25.47 -27.15
C ALA A 15 -17.00 25.55 -25.82
N LEU A 16 -15.81 24.99 -25.78
CA LEU A 16 -14.81 25.23 -24.75
C LEU A 16 -14.35 26.69 -24.84
N LEU A 17 -14.88 27.54 -23.97
CA LEU A 17 -14.31 28.82 -23.68
C LEU A 17 -13.15 28.60 -22.68
N ALA A 18 -11.95 28.52 -23.23
CA ALA A 18 -10.73 28.72 -22.48
C ALA A 18 -10.67 30.20 -22.04
N SER A 19 -11.13 30.48 -20.84
CA SER A 19 -10.88 31.76 -20.19
C SER A 19 -9.44 31.73 -19.66
N ALA A 20 -8.49 32.14 -20.52
CA ALA A 20 -7.22 32.66 -20.09
C ALA A 20 -7.50 33.98 -19.37
N ALA A 21 -7.56 33.94 -18.04
CA ALA A 21 -7.46 35.15 -17.25
C ALA A 21 -6.01 35.62 -17.34
N MET A 22 -5.71 36.44 -18.34
CA MET A 22 -4.56 37.31 -18.32
C MET A 22 -4.86 38.37 -17.26
N LEU A 23 -4.34 38.16 -16.07
CA LEU A 23 -4.08 39.29 -15.18
C LEU A 23 -2.88 40.07 -15.78
N GLY A 24 -3.18 41.05 -16.60
CA GLY A 24 -2.24 42.04 -16.99
C GLY A 24 -1.88 42.86 -15.75
N ALA A 25 -0.74 42.56 -15.15
CA ALA A 25 -0.02 43.54 -14.39
C ALA A 25 0.47 44.58 -15.41
N CYS A 26 -0.04 45.80 -15.33
CA CYS A 26 0.63 46.94 -15.91
C CYS A 26 1.89 47.17 -15.07
N ASP A 27 3.00 46.59 -15.50
CA ASP A 27 4.30 47.07 -15.10
C ASP A 27 4.64 48.25 -16.04
N ASP A 28 4.99 49.37 -15.45
CA ASP A 28 5.60 50.51 -16.15
C ASP A 28 6.88 49.96 -16.80
N ASP A 29 6.85 49.84 -18.13
CA ASP A 29 8.02 49.50 -18.95
C ASP A 29 9.04 50.64 -18.80
N ASP A 30 9.97 50.51 -17.87
CA ASP A 30 11.22 51.23 -17.88
C ASP A 30 12.14 50.59 -18.94
N PRO A 31 12.43 51.25 -20.07
CA PRO A 31 13.20 50.67 -21.17
C PRO A 31 14.68 50.41 -20.82
N ASN A 32 15.06 50.50 -19.56
CA ASN A 32 16.44 50.29 -19.09
C ASN A 32 16.59 49.13 -18.07
N ASP A 33 15.56 48.35 -17.81
CA ASP A 33 15.75 47.13 -17.02
C ASP A 33 16.38 46.04 -17.90
N ASP A 34 17.69 45.97 -17.87
CA ASP A 34 18.42 44.79 -18.33
C ASP A 34 17.90 43.56 -17.55
N PRO A 35 17.48 42.45 -18.23
CA PRO A 35 17.00 41.29 -17.55
C PRO A 35 18.09 40.77 -16.60
N ASP A 36 17.80 40.72 -15.30
CA ASP A 36 18.68 40.21 -14.27
C ASP A 36 19.15 38.81 -14.70
N PRO A 37 20.44 38.60 -15.04
CA PRO A 37 20.95 37.33 -15.57
C PRO A 37 20.87 36.19 -14.58
N GLY A 38 20.37 36.41 -13.36
CA GLY A 38 20.19 35.41 -12.30
C GLY A 38 18.76 34.91 -12.09
N LYS A 39 17.76 35.59 -12.66
CA LYS A 39 16.35 35.17 -12.48
C LYS A 39 15.98 34.12 -13.52
N LYS A 40 16.09 32.86 -13.16
CA LYS A 40 15.52 31.75 -13.96
C LYS A 40 14.01 32.03 -14.15
N PRO A 41 13.47 31.84 -15.36
CA PRO A 41 12.03 31.97 -15.57
C PRO A 41 11.29 30.99 -14.62
N PRO A 42 10.13 31.38 -14.08
CA PRO A 42 9.39 30.51 -13.17
C PRO A 42 9.07 29.19 -13.88
N VAL A 43 9.52 28.07 -13.30
CA VAL A 43 9.24 26.74 -13.83
C VAL A 43 7.75 26.46 -13.65
N THR A 44 7.02 26.34 -14.76
CA THR A 44 5.61 25.94 -14.73
C THR A 44 5.53 24.43 -14.67
N LEU A 45 5.34 23.89 -13.46
CA LEU A 45 5.14 22.46 -13.23
C LEU A 45 3.66 22.08 -13.41
N THR A 46 3.42 20.90 -13.99
CA THR A 46 2.11 20.27 -14.03
C THR A 46 2.28 18.79 -13.81
N ASP A 47 1.81 18.29 -12.67
CA ASP A 47 1.93 16.88 -12.23
C ASP A 47 3.39 16.36 -12.32
N GLN A 48 4.33 17.15 -11.81
CA GLN A 48 5.76 16.91 -11.94
C GLN A 48 6.50 17.25 -10.64
N ILE A 49 7.70 16.66 -10.53
CA ILE A 49 8.69 16.96 -9.50
C ILE A 49 9.96 17.44 -10.18
N GLN A 50 10.60 18.47 -9.63
CA GLN A 50 11.95 18.88 -9.97
C GLN A 50 12.83 18.86 -8.72
N TYR A 51 13.95 18.19 -8.80
CA TYR A 51 14.92 18.07 -7.72
C TYR A 51 16.25 18.70 -8.16
N ASP A 52 16.77 19.61 -7.34
CA ASP A 52 18.07 20.29 -7.48
C ASP A 52 18.31 20.89 -8.88
N GLY A 53 17.27 21.49 -9.47
CA GLY A 53 17.30 22.08 -10.79
C GLY A 53 17.51 21.09 -11.94
N GLY A 54 17.44 19.79 -11.67
CA GLY A 54 17.52 18.71 -12.67
C GLY A 54 16.26 18.57 -13.53
N ASP A 55 16.16 17.44 -14.20
CA ASP A 55 15.05 17.14 -15.10
C ASP A 55 13.69 17.10 -14.39
N LEU A 56 12.65 17.43 -15.13
CA LEU A 56 11.27 17.32 -14.66
C LEU A 56 10.80 15.87 -14.71
N VAL A 57 10.38 15.33 -13.57
CA VAL A 57 9.90 13.96 -13.42
C VAL A 57 8.38 13.97 -13.30
N GLY A 58 7.68 13.34 -14.24
CA GLY A 58 6.22 13.23 -14.24
C GLY A 58 5.71 12.29 -13.15
N ILE A 59 4.67 12.68 -12.43
CA ILE A 59 3.99 11.87 -11.42
C ILE A 59 2.93 11.01 -12.10
N LYS A 60 2.98 9.70 -11.87
CA LYS A 60 2.06 8.71 -12.46
C LYS A 60 1.18 8.00 -11.45
N SER A 61 1.62 7.88 -10.20
CA SER A 61 0.83 7.37 -9.09
C SER A 61 0.79 8.37 -7.96
N ALA A 62 -0.39 8.58 -7.39
CA ALA A 62 -0.62 9.39 -6.21
C ALA A 62 -1.65 8.72 -5.31
N ILE A 63 -1.28 8.52 -4.06
CA ILE A 63 -2.16 7.98 -3.02
C ILE A 63 -2.07 8.82 -1.75
N TYR A 64 -3.05 8.67 -0.87
CA TYR A 64 -2.97 9.21 0.49
C TYR A 64 -3.35 8.17 1.53
N VAL A 65 -2.77 8.32 2.70
CA VAL A 65 -3.12 7.60 3.94
C VAL A 65 -3.77 8.60 4.86
N ALA A 66 -4.98 8.30 5.32
CA ALA A 66 -5.65 9.06 6.37
C ALA A 66 -5.28 8.43 7.72
N GLU A 67 -4.54 9.15 8.54
CA GLU A 67 -4.10 8.67 9.84
C GLU A 67 -5.21 8.81 10.91
N GLU A 68 -5.14 8.02 11.97
CA GLU A 68 -6.14 8.04 13.06
C GLU A 68 -6.24 9.41 13.77
N ASP A 69 -5.16 10.17 13.82
CA ASP A 69 -5.11 11.51 14.40
C ASP A 69 -5.70 12.60 13.50
N GLY A 70 -6.16 12.24 12.29
CA GLY A 70 -6.73 13.13 11.29
C GLY A 70 -5.70 13.75 10.35
N SER A 71 -4.42 13.49 10.53
CA SER A 71 -3.38 13.89 9.58
C SER A 71 -3.47 13.06 8.28
N HIS A 72 -2.86 13.56 7.22
CA HIS A 72 -2.84 12.89 5.92
C HIS A 72 -1.42 12.83 5.40
N THR A 73 -1.02 11.64 4.97
CA THR A 73 0.25 11.42 4.28
C THR A 73 0.01 11.15 2.80
N PHE A 74 0.55 12.00 1.94
CA PHE A 74 0.49 11.85 0.48
C PHE A 74 1.78 11.22 -0.02
N TYR A 75 1.65 10.27 -0.92
CA TYR A 75 2.75 9.64 -1.65
C TYR A 75 2.54 9.85 -3.15
N LEU A 76 3.56 10.38 -3.83
CA LEU A 76 3.54 10.66 -5.26
C LEU A 76 4.78 10.03 -5.91
N SER A 77 4.61 9.25 -6.97
CA SER A 77 5.71 8.53 -7.63
C SER A 77 5.64 8.63 -9.15
N PRO A 78 6.78 8.63 -9.85
CA PRO A 78 6.83 8.47 -11.30
C PRO A 78 6.52 7.04 -11.76
N THR A 79 6.50 6.06 -10.87
CA THR A 79 6.12 4.67 -11.16
C THR A 79 4.60 4.56 -11.24
N GLU A 80 4.09 3.91 -12.27
CA GLU A 80 2.65 3.73 -12.49
C GLU A 80 2.10 2.53 -11.71
N GLY A 81 0.83 2.62 -11.28
CA GLY A 81 0.08 1.50 -10.72
C GLY A 81 0.31 1.22 -9.22
N LEU A 82 1.00 2.11 -8.51
CA LEU A 82 1.18 1.99 -7.06
C LEU A 82 -0.09 2.41 -6.32
N ILE A 83 -0.59 1.57 -5.41
CA ILE A 83 -1.90 1.72 -4.77
C ILE A 83 -1.88 1.79 -3.24
N ASN A 84 -0.73 1.55 -2.61
CA ASN A 84 -0.54 1.67 -1.17
C ASN A 84 0.85 2.21 -0.81
N ALA A 85 1.01 2.63 0.45
CA ALA A 85 2.23 3.25 0.95
C ALA A 85 3.45 2.32 0.90
N GLU A 86 3.24 1.02 1.07
CA GLU A 86 4.32 0.03 1.03
C GLU A 86 4.93 -0.07 -0.38
N GLN A 87 4.07 -0.17 -1.41
CA GLN A 87 4.54 -0.15 -2.80
C GLN A 87 5.25 1.16 -3.14
N MET A 88 4.74 2.30 -2.63
CA MET A 88 5.38 3.60 -2.82
C MET A 88 6.79 3.64 -2.22
N LYS A 89 6.97 3.15 -0.99
CA LYS A 89 8.27 3.09 -0.31
C LYS A 89 9.28 2.15 -0.99
N GLN A 90 8.80 1.13 -1.71
CA GLN A 90 9.64 0.22 -2.49
C GLN A 90 10.01 0.75 -3.88
N ALA A 91 9.31 1.76 -4.36
CA ALA A 91 9.65 2.41 -5.62
C ALA A 91 10.97 3.18 -5.48
N ASP A 92 11.78 3.18 -6.56
CA ASP A 92 13.09 3.86 -6.57
C ASP A 92 12.97 5.37 -6.30
N ASP A 93 11.81 5.95 -6.57
CA ASP A 93 11.60 7.39 -6.45
C ASP A 93 10.15 7.70 -6.02
N TYR A 94 10.00 8.39 -4.91
CA TYR A 94 8.71 8.88 -4.44
C TYR A 94 8.86 10.12 -3.56
N LEU A 95 7.90 11.03 -3.66
CA LEU A 95 7.72 12.16 -2.76
C LEU A 95 6.70 11.80 -1.70
N ARG A 96 7.08 11.97 -0.42
CA ARG A 96 6.17 11.85 0.73
C ARG A 96 5.92 13.24 1.31
N VAL A 97 4.66 13.58 1.50
CA VAL A 97 4.24 14.83 2.14
C VAL A 97 3.18 14.50 3.19
N MET A 98 3.46 14.81 4.45
CA MET A 98 2.50 14.71 5.56
C MET A 98 2.04 16.12 5.97
N VAL A 99 0.74 16.26 6.21
CA VAL A 99 0.11 17.47 6.74
C VAL A 99 -0.96 17.12 7.77
N GLU A 100 -1.13 17.97 8.79
CA GLU A 100 -2.18 17.77 9.80
C GLU A 100 -3.59 17.89 9.19
N SER A 101 -3.78 18.77 8.20
CA SER A 101 -5.07 18.95 7.55
C SER A 101 -4.88 19.35 6.09
N PRO A 102 -5.41 18.58 5.11
CA PRO A 102 -5.25 18.86 3.69
C PRO A 102 -6.31 19.85 3.18
N LYS A 103 -6.29 21.08 3.66
CA LYS A 103 -7.27 22.13 3.34
C LYS A 103 -6.66 23.39 2.74
N GLY A 104 -5.60 23.26 1.96
CA GLY A 104 -4.93 24.36 1.26
C GLY A 104 -3.55 24.67 1.81
N THR A 105 -3.22 25.96 1.96
CA THR A 105 -1.90 26.40 2.38
C THR A 105 -1.61 26.02 3.83
N VAL A 106 -0.46 25.37 4.04
CA VAL A 106 0.05 24.97 5.35
C VAL A 106 0.87 26.12 5.92
N ASN A 107 0.57 26.51 7.15
CA ASN A 107 1.42 27.47 7.86
C ASN A 107 2.66 26.76 8.41
N THR A 108 3.73 26.74 7.64
CA THR A 108 4.97 26.03 7.96
C THR A 108 5.65 26.54 9.23
N ALA A 109 5.26 27.70 9.75
CA ALA A 109 5.72 28.22 11.03
C ALA A 109 4.98 27.60 12.24
N SER A 110 3.71 27.18 12.11
CA SER A 110 2.90 26.66 13.20
C SER A 110 2.48 25.21 13.02
N ASP A 111 2.07 24.83 11.83
CA ASP A 111 1.41 23.55 11.58
C ASP A 111 2.42 22.40 11.47
N PRO A 112 2.11 21.20 11.95
CA PRO A 112 2.90 19.99 11.70
C PRO A 112 2.92 19.64 10.22
N PHE A 113 4.11 19.36 9.72
CA PHE A 113 4.30 18.84 8.36
C PHE A 113 5.60 18.06 8.25
N GLU A 114 5.67 17.18 7.25
CA GLU A 114 6.88 16.48 6.82
C GLU A 114 6.93 16.45 5.29
N ILE A 115 8.13 16.63 4.72
CA ILE A 115 8.39 16.51 3.27
C ILE A 115 9.66 15.66 3.13
N GLU A 116 9.56 14.56 2.37
CA GLU A 116 10.68 13.64 2.12
C GLU A 116 10.77 13.34 0.62
N TYR A 117 11.92 13.58 0.03
CA TYR A 117 12.24 13.22 -1.34
C TYR A 117 13.76 13.04 -1.49
N LYS A 118 14.20 11.84 -1.86
CA LYS A 118 15.62 11.50 -1.94
C LYS A 118 16.35 11.82 -0.63
N ASP A 119 17.32 12.68 -0.66
CA ASP A 119 18.09 13.11 0.51
C ASP A 119 17.54 14.41 1.16
N ILE A 120 16.44 14.97 0.65
CA ILE A 120 15.71 16.05 1.31
C ILE A 120 14.71 15.45 2.30
N SER A 121 14.90 15.76 3.59
CA SER A 121 13.96 15.45 4.66
C SER A 121 13.75 16.68 5.51
N VAL A 122 12.57 17.28 5.42
CA VAL A 122 12.20 18.50 6.14
C VAL A 122 10.97 18.21 6.99
N LYS A 123 11.08 18.51 8.28
CA LYS A 123 10.00 18.40 9.26
C LYS A 123 9.90 19.72 10.01
N LYS A 124 8.70 20.01 10.54
CA LYS A 124 8.49 21.17 11.41
C LYS A 124 9.57 21.30 12.50
N THR A 125 10.04 20.18 13.03
CA THR A 125 11.02 20.13 14.13
C THR A 125 12.49 20.25 13.66
N THR A 126 12.76 20.16 12.37
CA THR A 126 14.13 20.10 11.80
C THR A 126 14.35 21.18 10.73
N MET A 127 13.99 22.44 11.03
CA MET A 127 14.08 23.55 10.09
C MET A 127 15.46 24.23 10.04
N ASN A 128 16.44 23.75 10.80
CA ASN A 128 17.75 24.41 10.93
C ASN A 128 18.51 24.54 9.61
N ASP A 129 18.38 23.56 8.71
CA ASP A 129 19.06 23.53 7.41
C ASP A 129 18.20 24.02 6.24
N VAL A 130 16.98 24.50 6.53
CA VAL A 130 16.05 25.01 5.54
C VAL A 130 16.25 26.51 5.37
N ALA A 131 16.36 26.97 4.12
CA ALA A 131 16.37 28.39 3.75
C ALA A 131 14.95 28.89 3.49
N SER A 132 14.15 28.11 2.77
CA SER A 132 12.75 28.40 2.49
C SER A 132 11.92 27.12 2.36
N VAL A 133 10.66 27.17 2.78
CA VAL A 133 9.68 26.10 2.55
C VAL A 133 8.29 26.71 2.34
N GLU A 134 7.64 26.27 1.25
CA GLU A 134 6.25 26.58 0.96
C GLU A 134 5.53 25.23 0.75
N LEU A 135 4.36 25.09 1.35
CA LEU A 135 3.54 23.88 1.26
C LEU A 135 2.07 24.23 1.18
N SER A 136 1.41 23.65 0.20
CA SER A 136 -0.04 23.67 0.08
C SER A 136 -0.51 22.26 -0.28
N ALA A 137 -1.47 21.73 0.46
CA ALA A 137 -2.10 20.44 0.19
C ALA A 137 -3.60 20.60 0.39
N ASP A 138 -4.38 20.39 -0.67
CA ASP A 138 -5.83 20.48 -0.65
C ASP A 138 -6.43 19.22 -1.26
N LEU A 139 -7.01 18.37 -0.42
CA LEU A 139 -7.77 17.21 -0.85
C LEU A 139 -9.20 17.66 -1.19
N VAL A 140 -9.37 18.21 -2.38
CA VAL A 140 -10.61 18.83 -2.85
C VAL A 140 -11.79 17.86 -2.80
N THR A 141 -11.52 16.60 -3.14
CA THR A 141 -12.44 15.47 -2.98
C THR A 141 -11.64 14.27 -2.52
N LYS A 142 -12.31 13.18 -2.09
CA LYS A 142 -11.62 11.92 -1.73
C LYS A 142 -10.75 11.32 -2.86
N THR A 143 -10.78 11.91 -4.05
CA THR A 143 -10.07 11.40 -5.23
C THR A 143 -9.31 12.47 -6.00
N ARG A 144 -9.19 13.70 -5.48
CA ARG A 144 -8.51 14.78 -6.17
C ARG A 144 -7.67 15.62 -5.22
N LEU A 145 -6.38 15.68 -5.49
CA LEU A 145 -5.39 16.43 -4.73
C LEU A 145 -4.88 17.63 -5.53
N ASN A 146 -4.81 18.79 -4.89
CA ASN A 146 -3.99 19.91 -5.31
C ASN A 146 -2.84 20.03 -4.32
N LEU A 147 -1.64 19.68 -4.74
CA LEU A 147 -0.43 19.76 -3.91
C LEU A 147 0.60 20.66 -4.60
N TYR A 148 1.18 21.53 -3.82
CA TYR A 148 2.36 22.29 -4.18
C TYR A 148 3.36 22.24 -3.02
N THR A 149 4.61 21.98 -3.31
CA THR A 149 5.71 22.10 -2.35
C THR A 149 6.92 22.73 -3.01
N TYR A 150 7.54 23.63 -2.28
CA TYR A 150 8.85 24.20 -2.57
C TYR A 150 9.71 24.07 -1.32
N VAL A 151 10.88 23.52 -1.45
CA VAL A 151 11.89 23.44 -0.40
C VAL A 151 13.21 23.94 -0.97
N GLU A 152 13.86 24.83 -0.25
CA GLU A 152 15.23 25.26 -0.49
C GLU A 152 16.05 25.06 0.79
N LEU A 153 17.10 24.27 0.69
CA LEU A 153 18.04 24.07 1.77
C LEU A 153 19.13 25.14 1.76
N LYS A 154 19.72 25.45 2.91
CA LYS A 154 20.87 26.38 3.01
C LYS A 154 22.07 25.94 2.18
N SER A 155 22.15 24.67 1.79
CA SER A 155 23.14 24.16 0.85
C SER A 155 22.91 24.59 -0.61
N GLY A 156 21.75 25.19 -0.92
CA GLY A 156 21.32 25.55 -2.25
C GLY A 156 20.53 24.46 -2.98
N LYS A 157 20.36 23.25 -2.41
CA LYS A 157 19.53 22.20 -2.98
C LYS A 157 18.06 22.60 -2.95
N THR A 158 17.32 22.27 -4.02
CA THR A 158 15.91 22.62 -4.16
C THR A 158 15.05 21.40 -4.49
N LEU A 159 13.82 21.42 -3.99
CA LEU A 159 12.73 20.51 -4.37
C LEU A 159 11.53 21.35 -4.75
N ILE A 160 10.98 21.13 -5.93
CA ILE A 160 9.72 21.73 -6.36
C ILE A 160 8.82 20.60 -6.84
N ALA A 161 7.60 20.52 -6.31
CA ALA A 161 6.60 19.58 -6.82
C ALA A 161 5.24 20.26 -6.93
N ARG A 162 4.53 19.94 -8.01
CA ARG A 162 3.14 20.33 -8.21
C ARG A 162 2.35 19.16 -8.74
N TYR A 163 1.19 18.95 -8.16
CA TYR A 163 0.27 17.89 -8.55
C TYR A 163 -1.18 18.37 -8.45
N GLN A 164 -1.95 18.22 -9.52
CA GLN A 164 -3.35 18.67 -9.57
C GLN A 164 -4.22 17.63 -10.28
N ASN A 165 -4.20 16.41 -9.79
CA ASN A 165 -4.84 15.30 -10.46
C ASN A 165 -5.45 14.30 -9.46
N THR A 166 -5.78 13.10 -9.94
CA THR A 166 -6.36 12.00 -9.15
C THR A 166 -5.39 11.51 -8.10
N CYS A 167 -5.84 11.49 -6.84
CA CYS A 167 -5.14 10.91 -5.71
C CYS A 167 -6.16 10.08 -4.95
N THR A 168 -5.91 8.79 -4.76
CA THR A 168 -6.84 7.86 -4.13
C THR A 168 -6.39 7.49 -2.73
N GLU A 169 -7.32 7.17 -1.85
CA GLU A 169 -6.98 6.54 -0.57
C GLU A 169 -6.25 5.23 -0.83
N GLU A 170 -5.26 4.92 0.00
CA GLU A 170 -4.53 3.66 -0.14
C GLU A 170 -5.48 2.47 0.00
N ARG A 171 -5.16 1.41 -0.68
CA ARG A 171 -5.94 0.18 -0.64
C ARG A 171 -5.05 -1.03 -0.72
N ASP A 172 -5.50 -2.10 -0.09
CA ASP A 172 -4.86 -3.40 -0.22
C ASP A 172 -4.96 -3.93 -1.67
N VAL A 173 -3.95 -4.66 -2.08
CA VAL A 173 -4.01 -5.44 -3.32
C VAL A 173 -5.09 -6.52 -3.16
N GLU A 174 -5.97 -6.66 -4.13
CA GLU A 174 -6.92 -7.77 -4.16
C GLU A 174 -6.18 -9.05 -4.55
N LEU A 175 -6.17 -10.04 -3.65
CA LEU A 175 -5.54 -11.33 -3.90
C LEU A 175 -6.54 -12.29 -4.52
N THR A 176 -6.10 -13.03 -5.56
CA THR A 176 -6.88 -14.10 -6.20
C THR A 176 -5.98 -15.31 -6.40
N ASN A 177 -6.20 -16.37 -5.64
CA ASN A 177 -5.34 -17.55 -5.59
C ASN A 177 -3.86 -17.18 -5.39
N GLN A 178 -3.63 -16.30 -4.44
CA GLN A 178 -2.33 -15.71 -4.12
C GLN A 178 -2.17 -15.57 -2.61
N TYR A 179 -0.93 -15.41 -2.17
CA TYR A 179 -0.64 -14.90 -0.84
C TYR A 179 0.35 -13.74 -0.91
N GLU A 180 0.35 -12.91 0.12
CA GLU A 180 1.25 -11.78 0.30
C GLU A 180 1.92 -11.86 1.66
N ILE A 181 3.22 -11.76 1.67
CA ILE A 181 4.04 -11.62 2.87
C ILE A 181 5.20 -10.66 2.60
N ASP A 182 5.47 -9.73 3.52
CA ASP A 182 6.52 -8.74 3.39
C ASP A 182 6.48 -8.05 2.00
N ASN A 183 5.26 -7.70 1.54
CA ASN A 183 4.96 -7.08 0.22
C ASN A 183 5.32 -7.93 -1.00
N ARG A 184 5.70 -9.19 -0.81
CA ARG A 184 5.89 -10.16 -1.88
C ARG A 184 4.57 -10.89 -2.12
N ILE A 185 3.99 -10.70 -3.30
CA ILE A 185 2.83 -11.46 -3.75
C ILE A 185 3.30 -12.67 -4.57
N ALA A 186 2.78 -13.84 -4.24
CA ALA A 186 3.07 -15.07 -4.95
C ALA A 186 1.79 -15.82 -5.31
N ALA A 187 1.76 -16.42 -6.50
CA ALA A 187 0.66 -17.27 -6.94
C ALA A 187 0.69 -18.61 -6.21
N LEU A 188 -0.48 -19.18 -5.98
CA LEU A 188 -0.65 -20.52 -5.39
C LEU A 188 -0.81 -21.53 -6.53
N GLY A 189 0.16 -22.45 -6.65
CA GLY A 189 0.18 -23.50 -7.67
C GLY A 189 -0.46 -24.81 -7.21
N SER A 190 -0.42 -25.10 -5.90
CA SER A 190 -1.08 -26.29 -5.33
C SER A 190 -1.68 -25.98 -3.97
N VAL A 191 -2.84 -26.56 -3.71
CA VAL A 191 -3.46 -26.52 -2.39
C VAL A 191 -3.77 -27.93 -1.93
N VAL A 192 -3.35 -28.26 -0.72
CA VAL A 192 -3.47 -29.59 -0.12
C VAL A 192 -4.16 -29.48 1.22
N GLU A 193 -5.21 -30.29 1.43
CA GLU A 193 -5.81 -30.52 2.75
C GLU A 193 -5.36 -31.88 3.29
N TRP A 194 -4.90 -31.91 4.54
CA TRP A 194 -4.50 -33.14 5.22
C TRP A 194 -5.19 -33.24 6.57
N ARG A 195 -6.05 -34.25 6.73
CA ARG A 195 -6.90 -34.42 7.93
C ARG A 195 -6.30 -35.44 8.90
N ASN A 196 -6.27 -35.08 10.18
CA ASN A 196 -6.02 -36.01 11.26
C ASN A 196 -7.27 -36.14 12.14
N VAL A 197 -8.02 -37.19 11.88
CA VAL A 197 -9.27 -37.46 12.61
C VAL A 197 -9.02 -37.78 14.09
N ARG A 198 -7.86 -38.34 14.45
CA ARG A 198 -7.53 -38.66 15.85
C ARG A 198 -7.23 -37.43 16.68
N GLU A 199 -6.52 -36.50 16.10
CA GLU A 199 -6.16 -35.23 16.75
C GLU A 199 -7.27 -34.18 16.59
N GLY A 200 -8.28 -34.47 15.77
CA GLY A 200 -9.36 -33.51 15.50
C GLY A 200 -8.89 -32.23 14.85
N ASN A 201 -7.95 -32.35 13.90
CA ASN A 201 -7.43 -31.20 13.20
C ASN A 201 -7.23 -31.42 11.70
N ARG A 202 -7.07 -30.31 10.98
CA ARG A 202 -6.78 -30.24 9.55
C ARG A 202 -5.55 -29.36 9.32
N ARG A 203 -4.70 -29.76 8.38
CA ARG A 203 -3.60 -28.97 7.87
C ARG A 203 -3.88 -28.59 6.43
N PHE A 204 -3.91 -27.31 6.14
CA PHE A 204 -3.98 -26.75 4.79
C PHE A 204 -2.59 -26.26 4.41
N CYS A 205 -2.13 -26.66 3.24
CA CYS A 205 -0.86 -26.22 2.68
C CYS A 205 -1.15 -25.56 1.32
N LEU A 206 -0.89 -24.27 1.23
CA LEU A 206 -1.07 -23.46 0.04
C LEU A 206 0.32 -23.16 -0.52
N TYR A 207 0.73 -23.86 -1.56
CA TYR A 207 2.10 -23.83 -2.08
C TYR A 207 2.23 -23.05 -3.39
N GLU A 208 3.38 -22.39 -3.59
CA GLU A 208 3.73 -21.78 -4.88
C GLU A 208 3.94 -22.84 -5.97
N GLN A 209 4.46 -23.99 -5.60
CA GLN A 209 4.77 -25.09 -6.52
C GLN A 209 3.49 -25.78 -6.99
N GLU A 210 3.43 -26.09 -8.30
CA GLU A 210 2.35 -26.86 -8.89
C GLU A 210 2.52 -28.38 -8.69
N GLY A 211 1.40 -29.12 -8.71
CA GLY A 211 1.38 -30.58 -8.74
C GLY A 211 1.61 -31.28 -7.41
N LEU A 212 1.70 -30.55 -6.30
CA LEU A 212 1.78 -31.18 -4.97
C LEU A 212 0.42 -31.75 -4.56
N THR A 213 0.45 -33.00 -4.08
CA THR A 213 -0.75 -33.75 -3.63
C THR A 213 -0.68 -34.16 -2.16
N ALA A 214 0.42 -33.85 -1.47
CA ALA A 214 0.66 -34.10 -0.06
C ALA A 214 1.48 -32.95 0.55
N PRO A 215 1.45 -32.77 1.89
CA PRO A 215 2.33 -31.81 2.56
C PRO A 215 3.80 -32.10 2.28
N GLU A 216 4.54 -31.06 1.86
CA GLU A 216 5.97 -31.13 1.54
C GLU A 216 6.76 -30.18 2.46
N GLU A 217 7.75 -30.75 3.18
CA GLU A 217 8.56 -29.96 4.11
C GLU A 217 9.51 -29.02 3.35
N GLY A 218 9.49 -27.75 3.72
CA GLY A 218 10.36 -26.73 3.10
C GLY A 218 9.84 -26.11 1.80
N ALA A 219 8.70 -26.58 1.29
CA ALA A 219 8.07 -25.92 0.15
C ALA A 219 7.59 -24.51 0.52
N ALA A 220 7.80 -23.55 -0.40
CA ALA A 220 7.36 -22.18 -0.20
C ALA A 220 5.83 -22.09 -0.25
N GLY A 221 5.25 -21.34 0.70
CA GLY A 221 3.81 -21.17 0.78
C GLY A 221 3.30 -20.91 2.19
N VAL A 222 1.99 -21.01 2.35
CA VAL A 222 1.28 -20.81 3.61
C VAL A 222 0.81 -22.15 4.16
N GLU A 223 1.13 -22.44 5.41
CA GLU A 223 0.63 -23.62 6.13
C GLU A 223 -0.32 -23.17 7.24
N ILE A 224 -1.48 -23.81 7.33
CA ILE A 224 -2.52 -23.54 8.33
C ILE A 224 -2.89 -24.86 8.99
N LEU A 225 -2.70 -24.94 10.30
CA LEU A 225 -3.27 -26.03 11.14
C LEU A 225 -4.50 -25.47 11.85
N LEU A 226 -5.62 -26.14 11.69
CA LEU A 226 -6.91 -25.71 12.20
C LEU A 226 -7.62 -26.87 12.91
N ALA A 227 -8.11 -26.66 14.13
CA ALA A 227 -8.96 -27.61 14.82
C ALA A 227 -10.26 -27.85 14.02
N GLU A 228 -10.75 -29.09 14.02
CA GLU A 228 -11.91 -29.51 13.22
C GLU A 228 -13.16 -28.70 13.51
N GLU A 229 -13.38 -28.31 14.77
CA GLU A 229 -14.54 -27.50 15.18
C GLU A 229 -14.51 -26.06 14.68
N LEU A 230 -13.35 -25.55 14.24
CA LEU A 230 -13.20 -24.20 13.69
C LEU A 230 -13.33 -24.19 12.16
N PHE A 231 -13.24 -25.35 11.51
CA PHE A 231 -13.41 -25.42 10.07
C PHE A 231 -14.88 -25.22 9.67
N GLY A 232 -15.10 -24.38 8.66
CA GLY A 232 -16.44 -24.05 8.17
C GLY A 232 -17.12 -22.92 8.94
N THR A 233 -16.48 -22.33 9.94
CA THR A 233 -16.97 -21.09 10.54
C THR A 233 -16.82 -19.92 9.55
N GLU A 234 -17.67 -18.91 9.66
CA GLU A 234 -17.63 -17.79 8.72
C GLU A 234 -16.32 -17.01 8.85
N GLU A 235 -15.90 -16.73 10.08
CA GLU A 235 -14.68 -15.99 10.36
C GLU A 235 -14.13 -16.39 11.74
N ILE A 236 -12.83 -16.60 11.83
CA ILE A 236 -12.09 -16.87 13.06
C ILE A 236 -11.27 -15.61 13.37
N ASP A 237 -11.53 -14.98 14.51
CA ASP A 237 -10.71 -13.88 15.02
C ASP A 237 -9.43 -14.44 15.66
N LEU A 238 -8.29 -14.18 15.06
CA LEU A 238 -6.97 -14.66 15.51
C LEU A 238 -6.49 -14.00 16.80
N ALA A 239 -7.03 -12.85 17.18
CA ALA A 239 -6.69 -12.19 18.43
C ALA A 239 -7.26 -12.93 19.65
N THR A 240 -8.38 -13.63 19.47
CA THR A 240 -9.10 -14.35 20.53
C THR A 240 -9.03 -15.87 20.40
N ALA A 241 -8.59 -16.40 19.25
CA ALA A 241 -8.47 -17.80 19.00
C ALA A 241 -7.41 -18.46 19.91
N ASP A 242 -7.69 -19.69 20.33
CA ASP A 242 -6.70 -20.51 21.05
C ASP A 242 -5.52 -20.85 20.12
N PRO A 243 -4.27 -20.43 20.43
CA PRO A 243 -3.11 -20.71 19.59
C PRO A 243 -2.82 -22.21 19.39
N ALA A 244 -3.34 -23.08 20.27
CA ALA A 244 -3.26 -24.52 20.08
C ALA A 244 -4.21 -25.03 19.00
N LYS A 245 -5.28 -24.31 18.71
CA LYS A 245 -6.33 -24.67 17.74
C LYS A 245 -6.14 -24.05 16.36
N VAL A 246 -5.36 -22.96 16.27
CA VAL A 246 -5.05 -22.26 15.02
C VAL A 246 -3.56 -21.93 14.98
N GLN A 247 -2.85 -22.55 14.05
CA GLN A 247 -1.44 -22.26 13.81
C GLN A 247 -1.26 -21.95 12.33
N ILE A 248 -0.59 -20.83 12.03
CA ILE A 248 -0.33 -20.39 10.65
C ILE A 248 1.16 -20.12 10.53
N ARG A 249 1.75 -20.56 9.42
CA ARG A 249 3.16 -20.35 9.10
C ARG A 249 3.33 -19.95 7.63
N CYS A 250 4.25 -19.01 7.38
CA CYS A 250 4.75 -18.69 6.06
C CYS A 250 6.19 -18.15 6.19
N GLY A 251 7.18 -18.90 5.77
CA GLY A 251 8.58 -18.55 5.98
C GLY A 251 8.90 -18.31 7.46
N GLU A 252 9.29 -17.09 7.81
CA GLU A 252 9.56 -16.67 9.20
C GLU A 252 8.31 -16.24 9.97
N PHE A 253 7.19 -15.99 9.29
CA PHE A 253 5.94 -15.66 9.95
C PHE A 253 5.35 -16.91 10.63
N ALA A 254 4.99 -16.77 11.90
CA ALA A 254 4.28 -17.81 12.63
C ALA A 254 3.33 -17.18 13.65
N THR A 255 2.09 -17.68 13.73
CA THR A 255 1.12 -17.25 14.74
C THR A 255 1.55 -17.60 16.15
N GLY A 256 1.00 -16.88 17.13
CA GLY A 256 1.27 -17.07 18.55
C GLY A 256 0.64 -15.93 19.36
N ALA A 257 1.12 -15.70 20.56
CA ALA A 257 0.65 -14.57 21.37
C ALA A 257 0.87 -13.23 20.61
N GLY A 258 -0.15 -12.37 20.63
CA GLY A 258 -0.12 -11.07 19.93
C GLY A 258 -0.45 -11.12 18.44
N THR A 259 -0.80 -12.28 17.88
CA THR A 259 -1.35 -12.34 16.52
C THR A 259 -2.74 -11.72 16.50
N THR A 260 -3.00 -10.90 15.49
CA THR A 260 -4.32 -10.30 15.20
C THR A 260 -4.75 -10.61 13.77
N GLY A 261 -6.02 -10.34 13.46
CA GLY A 261 -6.58 -10.54 12.12
C GLY A 261 -7.58 -11.69 12.05
N THR A 262 -7.85 -12.17 10.85
CA THR A 262 -8.94 -13.13 10.61
C THR A 262 -8.52 -14.29 9.71
N LEU A 263 -9.19 -15.43 9.88
CA LEU A 263 -9.07 -16.62 9.04
C LEU A 263 -10.45 -17.17 8.73
N THR A 264 -10.72 -17.42 7.45
CA THR A 264 -11.82 -18.27 6.98
C THR A 264 -11.24 -19.47 6.25
N ALA A 265 -11.71 -20.67 6.60
CA ALA A 265 -11.41 -21.89 5.87
C ALA A 265 -12.67 -22.76 5.81
N LYS A 266 -13.20 -22.99 4.61
CA LYS A 266 -14.44 -23.75 4.40
C LYS A 266 -14.47 -24.39 3.02
N TYR A 267 -15.30 -25.42 2.86
CA TYR A 267 -15.53 -25.97 1.54
C TYR A 267 -16.43 -25.07 0.70
N LEU A 268 -16.09 -24.99 -0.58
CA LEU A 268 -16.98 -24.55 -1.63
C LEU A 268 -17.86 -25.76 -1.98
N THR A 269 -19.17 -25.62 -1.84
CA THR A 269 -20.12 -26.70 -2.14
C THR A 269 -21.16 -26.27 -3.15
N ASP A 270 -21.60 -27.20 -3.99
CA ASP A 270 -22.73 -26.98 -4.87
C ASP A 270 -24.06 -26.91 -4.10
N LYS A 271 -25.15 -26.67 -4.81
CA LYS A 271 -26.52 -26.62 -4.21
C LYS A 271 -26.99 -27.95 -3.62
N PHE A 272 -26.29 -29.04 -3.86
CA PHE A 272 -26.61 -30.38 -3.32
C PHE A 272 -25.66 -30.75 -2.17
N GLY A 273 -24.72 -29.90 -1.80
CA GLY A 273 -23.73 -30.15 -0.75
C GLY A 273 -22.50 -30.93 -1.22
N THR A 274 -22.31 -31.10 -2.55
CA THR A 274 -21.11 -31.73 -3.09
C THR A 274 -19.94 -30.75 -2.97
N ILE A 275 -18.78 -31.24 -2.45
CA ILE A 275 -17.59 -30.42 -2.34
C ILE A 275 -17.00 -30.19 -3.74
N GLU A 276 -16.97 -28.95 -4.17
CA GLU A 276 -16.38 -28.50 -5.44
C GLU A 276 -14.99 -27.90 -5.25
N GLY A 277 -14.68 -27.43 -4.04
CA GLY A 277 -13.41 -26.80 -3.75
C GLY A 277 -13.21 -26.41 -2.29
N LEU A 278 -12.19 -25.62 -2.06
CA LEU A 278 -11.83 -25.01 -0.79
C LEU A 278 -11.77 -23.50 -0.95
N ILE A 279 -12.28 -22.79 0.05
CA ILE A 279 -12.11 -21.35 0.23
C ILE A 279 -11.21 -21.13 1.43
N VAL A 280 -10.15 -20.35 1.26
CA VAL A 280 -9.31 -19.84 2.34
C VAL A 280 -9.17 -18.33 2.15
N ALA A 281 -9.49 -17.58 3.20
CA ALA A 281 -9.21 -16.15 3.30
C ALA A 281 -8.49 -15.90 4.62
N LEU A 282 -7.30 -15.33 4.54
CA LEU A 282 -6.42 -15.07 5.67
C LEU A 282 -5.95 -13.62 5.61
N ASP A 283 -6.02 -12.94 6.74
CA ASP A 283 -5.34 -11.68 7.01
C ASP A 283 -4.82 -11.75 8.45
N ALA A 284 -3.53 -11.91 8.62
CA ALA A 284 -2.90 -12.11 9.91
C ALA A 284 -1.72 -11.15 10.08
N SER A 285 -1.66 -10.50 11.24
CA SER A 285 -0.59 -9.58 11.58
C SER A 285 0.04 -9.96 12.91
N LYS A 286 1.38 -9.91 12.97
CA LYS A 286 2.16 -10.14 14.19
C LYS A 286 3.53 -9.48 14.09
N ASP A 287 3.94 -8.79 15.16
CA ASP A 287 5.28 -8.18 15.29
C ASP A 287 5.64 -7.27 14.09
N GLY A 288 4.66 -6.52 13.56
CA GLY A 288 4.82 -5.63 12.41
C GLY A 288 4.90 -6.32 11.05
N LYS A 289 4.79 -7.65 10.99
CA LYS A 289 4.65 -8.42 9.74
C LYS A 289 3.19 -8.72 9.47
N ARG A 290 2.77 -8.66 8.21
CA ARG A 290 1.43 -9.03 7.76
C ARG A 290 1.50 -10.15 6.73
N LEU A 291 0.69 -11.19 6.94
CA LEU A 291 0.48 -12.29 6.01
C LEU A 291 -0.97 -12.28 5.54
N ARG A 292 -1.19 -12.21 4.25
CA ARG A 292 -2.50 -12.33 3.63
C ARG A 292 -2.51 -13.49 2.66
N ALA A 293 -3.63 -14.22 2.56
CA ALA A 293 -3.82 -15.24 1.53
C ALA A 293 -5.28 -15.32 1.12
N ALA A 294 -5.53 -15.48 -0.16
CA ALA A 294 -6.84 -15.76 -0.71
C ALA A 294 -6.74 -16.92 -1.69
N TYR A 295 -7.58 -17.92 -1.47
CA TYR A 295 -7.71 -19.08 -2.35
C TYR A 295 -9.17 -19.49 -2.52
N GLU A 296 -9.56 -19.74 -3.73
CA GLU A 296 -10.82 -20.38 -4.08
C GLU A 296 -10.59 -21.32 -5.26
N GLY A 297 -10.76 -22.63 -5.04
CA GLY A 297 -10.52 -23.60 -6.09
C GLY A 297 -10.42 -25.04 -5.60
N THR A 298 -9.99 -25.93 -6.50
CA THR A 298 -9.81 -27.36 -6.21
C THR A 298 -8.59 -27.61 -5.33
N PHE A 299 -8.60 -28.68 -4.56
CA PHE A 299 -7.49 -29.07 -3.69
C PHE A 299 -7.27 -30.59 -3.72
N ALA A 300 -6.06 -31.01 -3.39
CA ALA A 300 -5.76 -32.40 -3.10
C ALA A 300 -6.03 -32.67 -1.61
N GLY A 301 -6.52 -33.85 -1.26
CA GLY A 301 -6.85 -34.21 0.12
C GLY A 301 -6.36 -35.58 0.53
N GLY A 302 -6.08 -35.72 1.82
CA GLY A 302 -5.63 -37.00 2.41
C GLY A 302 -5.83 -37.07 3.92
N TYR A 303 -5.32 -38.16 4.53
CA TYR A 303 -5.39 -38.40 5.96
C TYR A 303 -4.00 -38.68 6.53
N ALA A 304 -3.71 -38.10 7.69
CA ALA A 304 -2.46 -38.28 8.40
C ALA A 304 -2.62 -38.97 9.73
N ALA A 305 -1.59 -39.67 10.18
CA ALA A 305 -1.52 -40.18 11.55
C ALA A 305 -1.22 -39.05 12.56
N THR A 306 -0.44 -38.08 12.15
CA THR A 306 -0.12 -36.87 12.91
C THR A 306 -0.13 -35.68 11.97
N ASN A 307 -0.58 -34.52 12.45
CA ASN A 307 -0.68 -33.30 11.68
C ASN A 307 -0.01 -32.17 12.47
N THR A 308 1.23 -31.87 12.17
CA THR A 308 2.04 -30.90 12.92
C THR A 308 2.65 -29.90 11.98
N ILE A 309 2.55 -28.62 12.31
CA ILE A 309 3.33 -27.56 11.68
C ILE A 309 4.55 -27.33 12.57
N LYS A 310 5.75 -27.47 11.99
CA LYS A 310 6.96 -27.12 12.71
C LYS A 310 7.12 -25.59 12.71
N VAL A 311 6.81 -24.97 13.82
CA VAL A 311 7.13 -23.56 14.06
C VAL A 311 8.62 -23.50 14.44
N THR A 312 9.46 -22.96 13.57
CA THR A 312 10.86 -22.70 13.91
C THR A 312 10.88 -21.42 14.75
N GLU A 313 11.19 -21.53 16.04
CA GLU A 313 11.48 -20.34 16.82
C GLU A 313 12.67 -19.60 16.16
N PRO A 314 12.62 -18.27 16.01
CA PRO A 314 13.77 -17.52 15.55
C PRO A 314 14.93 -17.82 16.50
N ALA A 315 16.09 -18.18 15.94
CA ALA A 315 17.29 -18.48 16.72
C ALA A 315 17.53 -17.34 17.70
N ALA A 316 17.46 -17.63 19.00
CA ALA A 316 17.78 -16.65 20.03
C ALA A 316 19.15 -16.09 19.71
N GLY A 317 19.24 -14.76 19.50
CA GLY A 317 20.46 -14.08 19.09
C GLY A 317 21.62 -14.53 19.94
N GLY A 318 22.63 -15.08 19.29
CA GLY A 318 23.84 -15.55 19.97
C GLY A 318 24.46 -14.38 20.74
N GLU A 319 24.43 -14.48 22.04
CA GLU A 319 25.18 -13.64 22.95
C GLU A 319 26.65 -13.75 22.55
N ALA A 320 27.20 -12.67 22.00
CA ALA A 320 28.61 -12.59 21.70
C ALA A 320 29.39 -12.75 23.03
N ALA A 321 29.99 -13.91 23.23
CA ALA A 321 30.92 -14.14 24.31
C ALA A 321 32.11 -13.17 24.11
N ALA A 322 32.14 -12.10 24.91
CA ALA A 322 33.31 -11.27 25.06
C ALA A 322 34.40 -12.13 25.72
N ALA A 323 35.36 -12.57 24.93
CA ALA A 323 36.58 -13.14 25.44
C ALA A 323 37.36 -12.03 26.20
N ALA A 324 37.38 -12.13 27.51
CA ALA A 324 38.34 -11.45 28.34
C ALA A 324 39.61 -12.27 28.28
N GLU A 325 40.64 -11.77 27.63
CA GLU A 325 42.01 -12.19 27.85
C GLU A 325 42.78 -11.10 28.63
N ALA A 326 43.46 -11.57 29.62
CA ALA A 326 44.22 -10.88 30.64
C ALA A 326 45.41 -10.04 30.12
#